data_b649801197b5eb2ca0cc8cbeafe6207f
#
_entry.id   b649801197b5eb2ca0cc8cbeafe6207f
#
_cell.length_a   1.000
_cell.length_b   1.000
_cell.length_c   1.000
_cell.angle_alpha   90.00
_cell.angle_beta   90.00
_cell.angle_gamma   90.00
#
_symmetry.space_group_name_H-M   'P 1'
#
loop_
_entity.id
_entity.type
_entity.pdbx_description
1 polymer ?
#
loop_
_entity_poly.entity_id
_entity_poly.type
_entity_poly.pdbx_seq_one_letter_code
_entity_poly.pdbx_strand_id
1 'polypeptide(L)'
;MKKLLLTTLIALMTTANFACAATLSDSYVREEIKKQIIQQNKRYTDADLEVIIANMPFSTMYVPDGKLKFVVTSNFDKFAPRDIKKVFIYSNGKLAKEFIVSVRTLAYKDVLCARNQIERDSLLTSANVGPKRMEVSLQLDNILTPDMLHKKQMVSKKWFREGEIIDRRFVKIKPDVERNSDVQAYFNSNGVLIRINGKSMGEGMIGDYVNIQNQTYKRTYRGRVIGENKVLINI
;
A
#
# COMPACT_ATOMS: atom_id res chain seq x y z
N MET A 1 -82.99 20.39 46.71
CA MET A 1 -81.71 19.69 46.68
C MET A 1 -81.31 19.61 45.21
N LYS A 2 -80.41 20.51 44.74
CA LYS A 2 -79.96 20.57 43.36
C LYS A 2 -78.53 19.99 43.31
N LYS A 3 -78.36 18.88 42.61
CA LYS A 3 -77.05 18.29 42.36
C LYS A 3 -76.40 19.06 41.22
N LEU A 4 -75.24 19.71 41.51
CA LEU A 4 -74.42 20.38 40.57
C LEU A 4 -73.50 19.32 39.94
N LEU A 5 -73.62 19.03 38.60
CA LEU A 5 -72.75 18.19 37.83
C LEU A 5 -71.61 19.06 37.32
N LEU A 6 -70.40 18.83 37.84
CA LEU A 6 -69.16 19.47 37.41
C LEU A 6 -68.56 18.61 36.30
N THR A 7 -68.72 19.00 35.03
CA THR A 7 -68.10 18.39 33.90
C THR A 7 -66.66 18.95 33.71
N THR A 8 -65.71 18.17 34.12
CA THR A 8 -64.27 18.48 33.83
C THR A 8 -63.96 18.13 32.37
N LEU A 9 -63.82 19.17 31.56
CA LEU A 9 -63.36 19.08 30.20
C LEU A 9 -61.85 18.86 30.25
N ILE A 10 -61.35 17.61 30.05
CA ILE A 10 -59.91 17.32 29.85
C ILE A 10 -59.58 17.68 28.45
N ALA A 11 -58.94 18.84 28.27
CA ALA A 11 -58.30 19.23 27.01
C ALA A 11 -57.07 18.37 26.78
N LEU A 12 -57.18 17.39 25.90
CA LEU A 12 -56.07 16.57 25.40
C LEU A 12 -55.24 17.45 24.48
N MET A 13 -54.20 18.13 25.03
CA MET A 13 -53.19 18.81 24.22
C MET A 13 -52.33 17.75 23.53
N THR A 14 -52.68 17.36 22.31
CA THR A 14 -51.78 16.67 21.40
C THR A 14 -50.70 17.65 21.01
N THR A 15 -49.53 17.56 21.65
CA THR A 15 -48.34 18.23 21.17
C THR A 15 -47.95 17.61 19.83
N ALA A 16 -48.35 18.24 18.74
CA ALA A 16 -47.85 17.91 17.42
C ALA A 16 -46.35 18.20 17.45
N ASN A 17 -45.56 17.14 17.61
CA ASN A 17 -44.12 17.22 17.34
C ASN A 17 -43.96 17.52 15.84
N PHE A 18 -43.85 18.80 15.50
CA PHE A 18 -43.36 19.19 14.19
C PHE A 18 -41.90 18.64 14.08
N ALA A 19 -41.77 17.50 13.47
CA ALA A 19 -40.43 16.98 13.10
C ALA A 19 -39.84 17.96 12.09
N CYS A 20 -39.05 18.90 12.59
CA CYS A 20 -38.27 19.76 11.72
C CYS A 20 -37.33 18.84 10.91
N ALA A 21 -37.33 18.98 9.58
CA ALA A 21 -36.53 18.20 8.70
C ALA A 21 -35.32 19.02 8.23
N ALA A 22 -34.12 18.53 8.48
CA ALA A 22 -32.92 19.10 7.90
C ALA A 22 -32.79 18.68 6.44
N THR A 23 -32.43 19.63 5.60
CA THR A 23 -32.20 19.40 4.16
C THR A 23 -30.69 19.19 3.94
N LEU A 24 -30.32 18.03 3.40
CA LEU A 24 -28.95 17.70 3.04
C LEU A 24 -28.76 17.75 1.53
N SER A 25 -27.78 18.52 1.08
CA SER A 25 -27.39 18.55 -0.32
C SER A 25 -26.51 17.33 -0.67
N ASP A 26 -26.52 16.91 -1.93
CA ASP A 26 -25.60 15.91 -2.47
C ASP A 26 -24.14 16.26 -2.14
N SER A 27 -23.73 17.49 -2.35
CA SER A 27 -22.35 17.94 -2.12
C SER A 27 -21.91 17.74 -0.64
N TYR A 28 -22.76 18.10 0.31
CA TYR A 28 -22.45 17.91 1.73
C TYR A 28 -22.30 16.43 2.09
N VAL A 29 -23.28 15.61 1.70
CA VAL A 29 -23.27 14.17 1.97
C VAL A 29 -22.07 13.50 1.30
N ARG A 30 -21.72 13.89 0.08
CA ARG A 30 -20.56 13.40 -0.66
C ARG A 30 -19.26 13.68 0.07
N GLU A 31 -19.09 14.90 0.59
CA GLU A 31 -17.87 15.25 1.34
C GLU A 31 -17.74 14.49 2.66
N GLU A 32 -18.85 14.27 3.39
CA GLU A 32 -18.81 13.46 4.62
C GLU A 32 -18.46 11.98 4.33
N ILE A 33 -18.99 11.42 3.25
CA ILE A 33 -18.66 10.06 2.80
C ILE A 33 -17.16 9.97 2.42
N LYS A 34 -16.64 10.94 1.64
CA LYS A 34 -15.23 10.98 1.24
C LYS A 34 -14.31 11.00 2.46
N LYS A 35 -14.57 11.86 3.44
CA LYS A 35 -13.79 11.95 4.68
C LYS A 35 -13.69 10.60 5.38
N GLN A 36 -14.82 9.89 5.52
CA GLN A 36 -14.84 8.58 6.18
C GLN A 36 -14.07 7.52 5.37
N ILE A 37 -14.22 7.51 4.05
CA ILE A 37 -13.49 6.57 3.20
C ILE A 37 -11.98 6.81 3.30
N ILE A 38 -11.53 8.07 3.25
CA ILE A 38 -10.12 8.43 3.42
C ILE A 38 -9.62 7.95 4.78
N GLN A 39 -10.35 8.23 5.85
CA GLN A 39 -9.97 7.82 7.21
C GLN A 39 -9.90 6.29 7.36
N GLN A 40 -10.85 5.56 6.78
CA GLN A 40 -10.83 4.09 6.78
C GLN A 40 -9.61 3.53 6.04
N ASN A 41 -9.22 4.12 4.90
CA ASN A 41 -8.12 3.63 4.09
C ASN A 41 -6.73 4.01 4.62
N LYS A 42 -6.61 5.02 5.49
CA LYS A 42 -5.33 5.39 6.14
C LYS A 42 -4.69 4.25 6.94
N ARG A 43 -5.45 3.25 7.37
CA ARG A 43 -4.93 2.05 8.05
C ARG A 43 -4.23 1.07 7.10
N TYR A 44 -4.48 1.18 5.81
CA TYR A 44 -3.95 0.27 4.79
C TYR A 44 -2.83 0.89 3.96
N THR A 45 -2.75 2.22 3.92
CA THR A 45 -1.77 2.93 3.10
C THR A 45 -1.48 4.32 3.65
N ASP A 46 -0.23 4.76 3.45
CA ASP A 46 0.26 6.12 3.69
C ASP A 46 0.16 7.01 2.41
N ALA A 47 -0.40 6.48 1.31
CA ALA A 47 -0.59 7.23 0.08
C ALA A 47 -1.60 8.38 0.26
N ASP A 48 -1.46 9.42 -0.55
CA ASP A 48 -2.48 10.44 -0.66
C ASP A 48 -3.68 9.90 -1.43
N LEU A 49 -4.86 10.04 -0.85
CA LEU A 49 -6.07 9.45 -1.39
C LEU A 49 -6.99 10.52 -1.97
N GLU A 50 -7.47 10.25 -3.17
CA GLU A 50 -8.57 10.96 -3.81
C GLU A 50 -9.76 10.02 -3.95
N VAL A 51 -10.93 10.43 -3.46
CA VAL A 51 -12.14 9.62 -3.49
C VAL A 51 -13.14 10.24 -4.47
N ILE A 52 -13.51 9.46 -5.47
CA ILE A 52 -14.51 9.80 -6.48
C ILE A 52 -15.75 8.95 -6.20
N ILE A 53 -16.88 9.60 -5.93
CA ILE A 53 -18.16 8.93 -5.74
C ILE A 53 -18.94 9.11 -7.04
N ALA A 54 -19.22 7.99 -7.70
CA ALA A 54 -20.14 7.99 -8.83
C ALA A 54 -21.57 8.24 -8.33
N ASN A 55 -22.45 8.54 -9.20
CA ASN A 55 -23.90 8.74 -9.06
C ASN A 55 -24.46 8.66 -7.62
N MET A 56 -24.73 9.81 -7.03
CA MET A 56 -25.57 9.88 -5.84
C MET A 56 -27.04 9.63 -6.23
N PRO A 57 -27.79 8.89 -5.42
CA PRO A 57 -29.18 8.54 -5.74
C PRO A 57 -30.16 9.72 -5.55
N PHE A 58 -29.65 10.90 -5.19
CA PHE A 58 -30.46 12.11 -4.93
C PHE A 58 -29.60 13.36 -5.17
N SER A 59 -30.25 14.48 -5.45
CA SER A 59 -29.65 15.82 -5.43
C SER A 59 -29.82 16.50 -4.06
N THR A 60 -30.92 16.18 -3.39
CA THR A 60 -31.29 16.72 -2.08
C THR A 60 -32.04 15.63 -1.31
N MET A 61 -31.79 15.51 0.01
CA MET A 61 -32.53 14.59 0.86
C MET A 61 -33.00 15.28 2.13
N TYR A 62 -34.15 14.81 2.66
CA TYR A 62 -34.70 15.26 3.92
C TYR A 62 -34.45 14.21 4.99
N VAL A 63 -33.89 14.64 6.12
CA VAL A 63 -33.67 13.82 7.31
C VAL A 63 -34.25 14.51 8.54
N PRO A 64 -34.68 13.78 9.58
CA PRO A 64 -35.12 14.41 10.83
C PRO A 64 -33.98 15.30 11.38
N ASP A 65 -34.36 16.47 11.89
CA ASP A 65 -33.40 17.40 12.49
C ASP A 65 -32.71 16.78 13.71
N GLY A 66 -31.44 17.09 13.89
CA GLY A 66 -30.66 16.57 15.01
C GLY A 66 -29.19 16.34 14.72
N LYS A 67 -28.50 15.70 15.67
CA LYS A 67 -27.08 15.34 15.51
C LYS A 67 -26.93 14.23 14.48
N LEU A 68 -26.35 14.61 13.34
CA LEU A 68 -26.11 13.66 12.25
C LEU A 68 -24.84 12.83 12.49
N LYS A 69 -24.93 11.54 12.17
CA LYS A 69 -23.80 10.62 12.13
C LYS A 69 -23.86 9.83 10.84
N PHE A 70 -22.78 9.89 10.07
CA PHE A 70 -22.59 9.08 8.87
C PHE A 70 -21.82 7.82 9.22
N VAL A 71 -22.19 6.69 8.63
CA VAL A 71 -21.47 5.43 8.74
C VAL A 71 -21.37 4.84 7.35
N VAL A 72 -20.14 4.62 6.90
CA VAL A 72 -19.83 4.02 5.59
C VAL A 72 -19.23 2.65 5.83
N THR A 73 -19.85 1.60 5.30
CA THR A 73 -19.33 0.23 5.42
C THR A 73 -18.41 -0.10 4.25
N SER A 74 -17.43 -0.95 4.50
CA SER A 74 -16.56 -1.55 3.47
C SER A 74 -16.80 -3.04 3.42
N ASN A 75 -16.75 -3.60 2.21
CA ASN A 75 -16.79 -5.04 1.99
C ASN A 75 -15.39 -5.67 2.02
N PHE A 76 -14.33 -4.86 2.17
CA PHE A 76 -12.94 -5.30 2.10
C PHE A 76 -12.16 -4.89 3.35
N ASP A 77 -11.31 -5.79 3.82
CA ASP A 77 -10.35 -5.55 4.90
C ASP A 77 -8.98 -5.08 4.39
N LYS A 78 -8.94 -4.55 3.18
CA LYS A 78 -7.76 -4.01 2.51
C LYS A 78 -8.11 -2.82 1.64
N PHE A 79 -7.11 -2.10 1.17
CA PHE A 79 -7.31 -1.06 0.16
C PHE A 79 -7.94 -1.65 -1.10
N ALA A 80 -9.06 -1.05 -1.53
CA ALA A 80 -9.77 -1.41 -2.75
C ALA A 80 -9.97 -0.17 -3.63
N PRO A 81 -9.36 -0.11 -4.83
CA PRO A 81 -9.48 1.03 -5.74
C PRO A 81 -10.90 1.27 -6.24
N ARG A 82 -11.72 0.23 -6.26
CA ARG A 82 -13.14 0.28 -6.62
C ARG A 82 -13.93 -0.53 -5.62
N ASP A 83 -14.99 0.06 -5.08
CA ASP A 83 -15.83 -0.58 -4.08
C ASP A 83 -17.27 -0.04 -4.18
N ILE A 84 -18.21 -0.84 -3.71
CA ILE A 84 -19.61 -0.45 -3.51
C ILE A 84 -19.80 -0.29 -2.01
N LYS A 85 -20.11 0.94 -1.58
CA LYS A 85 -20.26 1.30 -0.17
C LYS A 85 -21.72 1.44 0.20
N LYS A 86 -22.10 0.84 1.34
CA LYS A 86 -23.37 1.10 2.00
C LYS A 86 -23.19 2.28 2.95
N VAL A 87 -24.06 3.26 2.82
CA VAL A 87 -24.03 4.49 3.62
C VAL A 87 -25.27 4.53 4.49
N PHE A 88 -25.07 4.73 5.79
CA PHE A 88 -26.11 4.92 6.76
C PHE A 88 -26.01 6.33 7.34
N ILE A 89 -27.10 7.04 7.38
CA ILE A 89 -27.23 8.35 8.01
C ILE A 89 -28.13 8.20 9.22
N TYR A 90 -27.61 8.52 10.39
CA TYR A 90 -28.35 8.54 11.64
C TYR A 90 -28.61 9.98 12.04
N SER A 91 -29.80 10.27 12.56
CA SER A 91 -30.13 11.50 13.26
C SER A 91 -30.52 11.17 14.69
N ASN A 92 -29.88 11.82 15.67
CA ASN A 92 -30.08 11.54 17.11
C ASN A 92 -30.01 10.04 17.46
N GLY A 93 -29.08 9.28 16.80
CA GLY A 93 -28.88 7.86 17.01
C GLY A 93 -29.91 6.92 16.34
N LYS A 94 -30.96 7.45 15.70
CA LYS A 94 -31.93 6.67 14.92
C LYS A 94 -31.56 6.68 13.44
N LEU A 95 -31.68 5.53 12.77
CA LEU A 95 -31.44 5.43 11.32
C LEU A 95 -32.46 6.30 10.57
N ALA A 96 -31.94 7.29 9.84
CA ALA A 96 -32.74 8.20 9.04
C ALA A 96 -32.77 7.80 7.56
N LYS A 97 -31.59 7.41 6.99
CA LYS A 97 -31.48 7.02 5.58
C LYS A 97 -30.42 5.93 5.41
N GLU A 98 -30.62 5.11 4.39
CA GLU A 98 -29.68 4.10 3.92
C GLU A 98 -29.67 4.12 2.39
N PHE A 99 -28.48 4.05 1.79
CA PHE A 99 -28.31 3.97 0.34
C PHE A 99 -26.95 3.40 -0.01
N ILE A 100 -26.74 3.12 -1.30
CA ILE A 100 -25.52 2.52 -1.84
C ILE A 100 -24.89 3.49 -2.81
N VAL A 101 -23.55 3.59 -2.77
CA VAL A 101 -22.75 4.38 -3.72
C VAL A 101 -21.61 3.57 -4.27
N SER A 102 -21.29 3.78 -5.55
CA SER A 102 -20.09 3.28 -6.18
C SER A 102 -18.95 4.25 -5.96
N VAL A 103 -17.82 3.75 -5.46
CA VAL A 103 -16.66 4.55 -5.09
C VAL A 103 -15.44 4.09 -5.88
N ARG A 104 -14.68 5.06 -6.40
CA ARG A 104 -13.33 4.89 -6.90
C ARG A 104 -12.37 5.66 -6.01
N THR A 105 -11.40 4.96 -5.41
CA THR A 105 -10.36 5.57 -4.58
C THR A 105 -9.05 5.51 -5.35
N LEU A 106 -8.50 6.68 -5.67
CA LEU A 106 -7.20 6.84 -6.29
C LEU A 106 -6.16 7.04 -5.19
N ALA A 107 -5.04 6.34 -5.30
CA ALA A 107 -3.91 6.45 -4.39
C ALA A 107 -2.70 7.02 -5.13
N TYR A 108 -2.18 8.14 -4.64
CA TYR A 108 -1.00 8.81 -5.19
C TYR A 108 0.16 8.68 -4.22
N LYS A 109 1.32 8.32 -4.74
CA LYS A 109 2.55 8.17 -3.95
C LYS A 109 3.78 8.56 -4.78
N ASP A 110 4.82 9.02 -4.08
CA ASP A 110 6.13 9.16 -4.69
C ASP A 110 6.75 7.77 -4.84
N VAL A 111 6.96 7.37 -6.08
CA VAL A 111 7.47 6.05 -6.46
C VAL A 111 8.72 6.21 -7.32
N LEU A 112 9.56 5.20 -7.33
CA LEU A 112 10.70 5.19 -8.24
C LEU A 112 10.25 4.84 -9.65
N CYS A 113 10.63 5.69 -10.61
CA CYS A 113 10.43 5.47 -12.03
C CYS A 113 11.79 5.45 -12.74
N ALA A 114 11.87 4.71 -13.83
CA ALA A 114 13.04 4.73 -14.71
C ALA A 114 13.18 6.12 -15.35
N ARG A 115 14.37 6.75 -15.24
CA ARG A 115 14.70 8.03 -15.89
C ARG A 115 15.06 7.86 -17.36
N ASN A 116 15.58 6.70 -17.68
CA ASN A 116 15.95 6.23 -19.02
C ASN A 116 15.66 4.74 -19.11
N GLN A 117 15.90 4.14 -20.26
CA GLN A 117 15.81 2.70 -20.43
C GLN A 117 16.80 1.99 -19.49
N ILE A 118 16.31 0.96 -18.76
CA ILE A 118 17.11 0.13 -17.86
C ILE A 118 17.09 -1.30 -18.39
N GLU A 119 18.24 -1.84 -18.67
CA GLU A 119 18.38 -3.22 -19.15
C GLU A 119 18.24 -4.21 -17.99
N ARG A 120 17.99 -5.47 -18.34
CA ARG A 120 17.98 -6.57 -17.39
C ARG A 120 19.37 -6.70 -16.74
N ASP A 121 19.36 -7.08 -15.45
CA ASP A 121 20.54 -7.24 -14.60
C ASP A 121 21.36 -5.95 -14.37
N SER A 122 20.82 -4.79 -14.77
CA SER A 122 21.41 -3.48 -14.49
C SER A 122 21.18 -3.06 -13.05
N LEU A 123 22.19 -2.42 -12.45
CA LEU A 123 22.11 -1.84 -11.11
C LEU A 123 21.16 -0.63 -11.13
N LEU A 124 20.23 -0.57 -10.17
CA LEU A 124 19.38 0.59 -9.94
C LEU A 124 20.16 1.63 -9.13
N THR A 125 20.31 2.82 -9.70
CA THR A 125 21.04 3.94 -9.10
C THR A 125 20.25 5.24 -9.25
N SER A 126 20.62 6.28 -8.54
CA SER A 126 20.02 7.61 -8.70
C SER A 126 20.19 8.20 -10.11
N ALA A 127 21.12 7.68 -10.90
CA ALA A 127 21.32 8.10 -12.29
C ALA A 127 20.21 7.57 -13.22
N ASN A 128 19.76 6.33 -13.02
CA ASN A 128 18.79 5.67 -13.90
C ASN A 128 17.38 5.53 -13.31
N VAL A 129 17.19 5.78 -12.01
CA VAL A 129 15.86 5.86 -11.38
C VAL A 129 15.70 7.17 -10.61
N GLY A 130 14.47 7.61 -10.47
CA GLY A 130 14.17 8.82 -9.71
C GLY A 130 12.74 8.83 -9.19
N PRO A 131 12.46 9.61 -8.14
CA PRO A 131 11.13 9.74 -7.59
C PRO A 131 10.22 10.48 -8.57
N LYS A 132 9.00 10.00 -8.68
CA LYS A 132 7.91 10.64 -9.43
C LYS A 132 6.59 10.35 -8.73
N ARG A 133 5.77 11.40 -8.54
CA ARG A 133 4.43 11.25 -8.01
C ARG A 133 3.51 10.64 -9.05
N MET A 134 2.95 9.48 -8.77
CA MET A 134 2.10 8.75 -9.69
C MET A 134 0.89 8.13 -8.98
N GLU A 135 -0.16 7.89 -9.76
CA GLU A 135 -1.29 7.07 -9.31
C GLU A 135 -0.87 5.59 -9.28
N VAL A 136 -1.03 4.96 -8.13
CA VAL A 136 -0.57 3.59 -7.86
C VAL A 136 -1.67 2.68 -7.29
N SER A 137 -2.92 3.06 -7.46
CA SER A 137 -4.08 2.39 -6.86
C SER A 137 -4.13 0.88 -7.12
N LEU A 138 -3.70 0.42 -8.32
CA LEU A 138 -3.75 -0.99 -8.71
C LEU A 138 -2.49 -1.78 -8.31
N GLN A 139 -1.41 -1.12 -7.94
CA GLN A 139 -0.11 -1.76 -7.66
C GLN A 139 0.53 -1.30 -6.36
N LEU A 140 -0.28 -0.79 -5.44
CA LEU A 140 0.14 -0.15 -4.20
C LEU A 140 1.11 -1.01 -3.37
N ASP A 141 0.91 -2.33 -3.33
CA ASP A 141 1.73 -3.28 -2.57
C ASP A 141 3.08 -3.61 -3.24
N ASN A 142 3.24 -3.28 -4.52
CA ASN A 142 4.38 -3.70 -5.33
C ASN A 142 5.29 -2.56 -5.80
N ILE A 143 5.08 -1.36 -5.30
CA ILE A 143 5.92 -0.21 -5.67
C ILE A 143 7.26 -0.24 -4.93
N LEU A 144 8.32 0.21 -5.60
CA LEU A 144 9.59 0.50 -4.98
C LEU A 144 9.63 1.98 -4.59
N THR A 145 9.90 2.25 -3.31
CA THR A 145 10.03 3.62 -2.80
C THR A 145 11.51 4.05 -2.73
N PRO A 146 11.80 5.36 -2.72
CA PRO A 146 13.17 5.87 -2.57
C PRO A 146 13.91 5.28 -1.37
N ASP A 147 13.24 5.17 -0.22
CA ASP A 147 13.83 4.63 1.02
C ASP A 147 14.30 3.17 0.89
N MET A 148 13.63 2.38 0.05
CA MET A 148 14.01 0.99 -0.18
C MET A 148 15.30 0.89 -0.99
N LEU A 149 15.50 1.79 -1.96
CA LEU A 149 16.71 1.82 -2.78
C LEU A 149 17.96 2.22 -1.97
N HIS A 150 17.80 3.15 -1.02
CA HIS A 150 18.93 3.60 -0.18
C HIS A 150 19.45 2.52 0.78
N LYS A 151 18.62 1.55 1.14
CA LYS A 151 18.99 0.52 2.13
C LYS A 151 19.81 -0.63 1.55
N LYS A 152 19.65 -0.96 0.28
CA LYS A 152 20.33 -2.10 -0.38
C LYS A 152 20.51 -1.82 -1.88
N GLN A 153 21.65 -2.24 -2.41
CA GLN A 153 21.84 -2.24 -3.85
C GLN A 153 20.86 -3.23 -4.50
N MET A 154 20.18 -2.77 -5.53
CA MET A 154 19.18 -3.56 -6.25
C MET A 154 19.48 -3.62 -7.74
N VAL A 155 19.18 -4.75 -8.35
CA VAL A 155 19.32 -4.96 -9.80
C VAL A 155 17.97 -5.32 -10.41
N SER A 156 17.78 -4.90 -11.66
CA SER A 156 16.58 -5.20 -12.42
C SER A 156 16.54 -6.68 -12.82
N LYS A 157 15.35 -7.29 -12.82
CA LYS A 157 15.11 -8.64 -13.37
C LYS A 157 14.59 -8.60 -14.80
N LYS A 158 14.15 -7.44 -15.25
CA LYS A 158 13.60 -7.22 -16.59
C LYS A 158 14.10 -5.89 -17.16
N TRP A 159 13.82 -5.67 -18.39
CA TRP A 159 13.95 -4.38 -19.04
C TRP A 159 12.82 -3.42 -18.60
N PHE A 160 13.18 -2.17 -18.25
CA PHE A 160 12.23 -1.09 -17.95
C PHE A 160 12.33 0.01 -18.99
N ARG A 161 11.20 0.54 -19.40
CA ARG A 161 11.12 1.71 -20.28
C ARG A 161 11.29 2.99 -19.49
N GLU A 162 11.72 4.04 -20.16
CA GLU A 162 11.70 5.38 -19.58
C GLU A 162 10.29 5.75 -19.08
N GLY A 163 10.22 6.33 -17.88
CA GLY A 163 8.97 6.70 -17.21
C GLY A 163 8.19 5.53 -16.56
N GLU A 164 8.63 4.29 -16.75
CA GLU A 164 7.97 3.12 -16.15
C GLU A 164 8.21 3.06 -14.64
N ILE A 165 7.17 2.73 -13.87
CA ILE A 165 7.27 2.51 -12.41
C ILE A 165 8.13 1.28 -12.16
N ILE A 166 9.08 1.40 -11.23
CA ILE A 166 9.88 0.26 -10.79
C ILE A 166 9.04 -0.61 -9.84
N ASP A 167 8.51 -1.70 -10.38
CA ASP A 167 7.75 -2.69 -9.62
C ASP A 167 8.71 -3.61 -8.86
N ARG A 168 8.51 -3.73 -7.54
CA ARG A 168 9.32 -4.52 -6.62
C ARG A 168 9.47 -5.99 -7.03
N ARG A 169 8.50 -6.56 -7.71
CA ARG A 169 8.53 -7.96 -8.19
C ARG A 169 9.61 -8.18 -9.25
N PHE A 170 9.96 -7.12 -9.98
CA PHE A 170 10.93 -7.15 -11.07
C PHE A 170 12.29 -6.59 -10.69
N VAL A 171 12.57 -6.51 -9.39
CA VAL A 171 13.90 -6.21 -8.87
C VAL A 171 14.36 -7.29 -7.91
N LYS A 172 15.66 -7.41 -7.72
CA LYS A 172 16.27 -8.25 -6.68
C LYS A 172 17.39 -7.47 -5.99
N ILE A 173 17.71 -7.86 -4.76
CA ILE A 173 18.91 -7.35 -4.09
C ILE A 173 20.12 -7.86 -4.88
N LYS A 174 21.09 -6.99 -5.12
CA LYS A 174 22.36 -7.40 -5.72
C LYS A 174 23.04 -8.41 -4.80
N PRO A 175 23.36 -9.61 -5.27
CA PRO A 175 24.09 -10.58 -4.45
C PRO A 175 25.52 -10.10 -4.19
N ASP A 176 26.08 -10.46 -3.02
CA ASP A 176 27.46 -10.15 -2.68
C ASP A 176 28.46 -10.94 -3.52
N VAL A 177 28.03 -12.10 -4.04
CA VAL A 177 28.76 -12.91 -5.02
C VAL A 177 27.80 -13.22 -6.16
N GLU A 178 28.17 -12.82 -7.38
CA GLU A 178 27.38 -13.09 -8.59
C GLU A 178 27.88 -14.39 -9.27
N ARG A 179 26.99 -15.02 -10.03
CA ARG A 179 27.36 -16.18 -10.86
C ARG A 179 28.40 -15.77 -11.90
N ASN A 180 29.47 -16.56 -12.08
CA ASN A 180 30.61 -16.33 -12.97
C ASN A 180 31.45 -15.11 -12.60
N SER A 181 31.25 -14.47 -11.46
CA SER A 181 32.15 -13.43 -10.96
C SER A 181 33.47 -14.03 -10.48
N ASP A 182 34.52 -13.25 -10.57
CA ASP A 182 35.83 -13.59 -9.98
C ASP A 182 35.75 -13.36 -8.47
N VAL A 183 36.10 -14.36 -7.68
CA VAL A 183 36.00 -14.34 -6.22
C VAL A 183 37.33 -14.68 -5.58
N GLN A 184 37.58 -14.10 -4.42
CA GLN A 184 38.69 -14.46 -3.55
C GLN A 184 38.18 -15.50 -2.53
N ALA A 185 38.74 -16.70 -2.64
CA ALA A 185 38.44 -17.78 -1.70
C ALA A 185 39.55 -17.88 -0.66
N TYR A 186 39.14 -17.88 0.62
CA TYR A 186 40.01 -17.98 1.76
C TYR A 186 39.85 -19.37 2.39
N PHE A 187 40.96 -20.09 2.50
CA PHE A 187 41.03 -21.36 3.22
C PHE A 187 41.59 -21.10 4.60
N ASN A 188 40.90 -21.56 5.61
CA ASN A 188 41.40 -21.55 6.99
C ASN A 188 41.76 -22.98 7.40
N SER A 189 43.02 -23.25 7.60
CA SER A 189 43.53 -24.54 8.09
C SER A 189 44.59 -24.28 9.17
N ASN A 190 44.29 -24.69 10.39
CA ASN A 190 45.19 -24.59 11.55
C ASN A 190 45.82 -23.20 11.76
N GLY A 191 45.02 -22.14 11.57
CA GLY A 191 45.50 -20.75 11.76
C GLY A 191 46.23 -20.15 10.52
N VAL A 192 46.40 -20.91 9.47
CA VAL A 192 46.96 -20.43 8.19
C VAL A 192 45.81 -20.03 7.28
N LEU A 193 45.81 -18.76 6.81
CA LEU A 193 44.86 -18.27 5.86
C LEU A 193 45.48 -18.26 4.45
N ILE A 194 45.03 -19.15 3.58
CA ILE A 194 45.48 -19.23 2.19
C ILE A 194 44.40 -18.57 1.32
N ARG A 195 44.79 -17.64 0.45
CA ARG A 195 43.92 -16.99 -0.53
C ARG A 195 44.18 -17.57 -1.92
N ILE A 196 43.10 -17.95 -2.58
CA ILE A 196 43.11 -18.35 -3.99
C ILE A 196 42.07 -17.55 -4.78
N ASN A 197 42.26 -17.38 -6.08
CA ASN A 197 41.28 -16.83 -6.97
C ASN A 197 40.48 -17.95 -7.65
N GLY A 198 39.21 -17.73 -7.85
CA GLY A 198 38.32 -18.66 -8.54
C GLY A 198 37.12 -17.95 -9.14
N LYS A 199 36.30 -18.68 -9.87
CA LYS A 199 35.02 -18.21 -10.38
C LYS A 199 33.87 -18.80 -9.59
N SER A 200 32.93 -17.98 -9.21
CA SER A 200 31.70 -18.46 -8.58
C SER A 200 30.82 -19.19 -9.59
N MET A 201 30.31 -20.37 -9.23
CA MET A 201 29.37 -21.14 -10.04
C MET A 201 27.91 -20.80 -9.70
N GLY A 202 27.67 -19.98 -8.66
CA GLY A 202 26.36 -19.56 -8.20
C GLY A 202 26.35 -18.12 -7.71
N GLU A 203 25.19 -17.61 -7.34
CA GLU A 203 25.06 -16.33 -6.64
C GLU A 203 24.73 -16.55 -5.16
N GLY A 204 25.15 -15.62 -4.28
CA GLY A 204 24.88 -15.71 -2.85
C GLY A 204 25.05 -14.38 -2.12
N MET A 205 24.32 -14.22 -1.04
CA MET A 205 24.45 -13.15 -0.07
C MET A 205 25.43 -13.52 1.03
N ILE A 206 25.90 -12.54 1.79
CA ILE A 206 26.73 -12.83 3.00
C ILE A 206 26.00 -13.86 3.87
N GLY A 207 26.72 -14.95 4.17
CA GLY A 207 26.21 -16.10 4.94
C GLY A 207 25.79 -17.30 4.09
N ASP A 208 25.49 -17.13 2.82
CA ASP A 208 25.13 -18.21 1.91
C ASP A 208 26.36 -19.03 1.51
N TYR A 209 26.11 -20.25 1.01
CA TYR A 209 27.15 -21.12 0.47
C TYR A 209 27.10 -21.11 -1.04
N VAL A 210 28.27 -20.88 -1.66
CA VAL A 210 28.44 -20.93 -3.11
C VAL A 210 29.55 -21.93 -3.49
N ASN A 211 29.42 -22.50 -4.68
CA ASN A 211 30.49 -23.32 -5.27
C ASN A 211 31.41 -22.41 -6.06
N ILE A 212 32.72 -22.60 -5.87
CA ILE A 212 33.80 -21.84 -6.50
C ILE A 212 34.69 -22.79 -7.26
N GLN A 213 34.92 -22.51 -8.52
CA GLN A 213 35.87 -23.26 -9.35
C GLN A 213 37.22 -22.52 -9.41
N ASN A 214 38.25 -23.19 -8.93
CA ASN A 214 39.62 -22.69 -9.17
C ASN A 214 39.94 -22.76 -10.66
N GLN A 215 40.40 -21.67 -11.24
CA GLN A 215 40.64 -21.59 -12.69
C GLN A 215 41.83 -22.41 -13.13
N THR A 216 42.86 -22.53 -12.28
CA THR A 216 44.09 -23.22 -12.61
C THR A 216 43.93 -24.74 -12.52
N TYR A 217 43.41 -25.21 -11.40
CA TYR A 217 43.35 -26.65 -11.13
C TYR A 217 42.00 -27.30 -11.47
N LYS A 218 41.03 -26.49 -11.94
CA LYS A 218 39.63 -26.92 -12.24
C LYS A 218 38.88 -27.61 -11.11
N ARG A 219 39.38 -27.52 -9.88
CA ARG A 219 38.74 -28.06 -8.69
C ARG A 219 37.63 -27.12 -8.20
N THR A 220 36.57 -27.74 -7.74
CA THR A 220 35.41 -27.00 -7.17
C THR A 220 35.42 -27.13 -5.64
N TYR A 221 35.21 -26.01 -4.98
CA TYR A 221 35.15 -25.90 -3.54
C TYR A 221 33.80 -25.26 -3.16
N ARG A 222 33.23 -25.68 -2.04
CA ARG A 222 32.06 -25.06 -1.44
C ARG A 222 32.50 -24.15 -0.31
N GLY A 223 32.14 -22.87 -0.36
CA GLY A 223 32.50 -21.91 0.67
C GLY A 223 31.36 -20.98 1.03
N ARG A 224 31.45 -20.39 2.21
CA ARG A 224 30.50 -19.42 2.74
C ARG A 224 30.88 -18.01 2.30
N VAL A 225 29.93 -17.25 1.77
CA VAL A 225 30.12 -15.83 1.42
C VAL A 225 30.32 -15.02 2.69
N ILE A 226 31.44 -14.29 2.76
CA ILE A 226 31.83 -13.45 3.91
C ILE A 226 31.89 -11.96 3.56
N GLY A 227 31.69 -11.59 2.29
CA GLY A 227 31.70 -10.23 1.80
C GLY A 227 31.61 -10.17 0.28
N GLU A 228 31.64 -8.98 -0.28
CA GLU A 228 31.60 -8.78 -1.73
C GLU A 228 32.77 -9.51 -2.40
N ASN A 229 32.43 -10.47 -3.26
CA ASN A 229 33.37 -11.37 -3.96
C ASN A 229 34.39 -12.08 -3.03
N LYS A 230 34.02 -12.31 -1.77
CA LYS A 230 34.87 -13.00 -0.78
C LYS A 230 34.13 -14.21 -0.20
N VAL A 231 34.82 -15.35 -0.18
CA VAL A 231 34.26 -16.61 0.27
C VAL A 231 35.22 -17.34 1.18
N LEU A 232 34.75 -17.84 2.31
CA LEU A 232 35.50 -18.65 3.26
C LEU A 232 35.23 -20.14 3.03
N ILE A 233 36.27 -20.92 2.83
CA ILE A 233 36.24 -22.38 2.70
C ILE A 233 36.85 -22.96 3.95
N ASN A 234 36.03 -23.69 4.72
CA ASN A 234 36.53 -24.46 5.87
C ASN A 234 36.93 -25.87 5.39
N ILE A 235 38.10 -26.28 5.72
CA ILE A 235 38.66 -27.61 5.44
C ILE A 235 38.65 -28.42 6.73
#